data_751e7a906802163e64311871ee839060
#
_entry.id   751e7a906802163e64311871ee839060
#
_cell.length_a   1.000
_cell.length_b   1.000
_cell.length_c   1.000
_cell.angle_alpha   90.00
_cell.angle_beta   90.00
_cell.angle_gamma   90.00
#
_symmetry.space_group_name_H-M   'P 1'
#
loop_
_entity.id
_entity.type
_entity.pdbx_description
1 polymer ?
#
loop_
_entity_poly.entity_id
_entity_poly.type
_entity_poly.pdbx_seq_one_letter_code
_entity_poly.pdbx_strand_id
1 'polypeptide(L)'
;MAYDLEEQEQLDEFKAWWKQHGQKVMTVVTGLVVVYLGYQSWNWYQNQQSLKASVQYENLVKLDISDTKNLKAIQSISGEIMDKFSGTPYAGRAALTAAKANFQANELKSAKTQLEWAADHAKEDAIRAMALLELAAMQVQEKDYASALKTLEEKHSSGFDGLFADLRGDVFAAQGKTAEAKAAYKEAVEKLDPEGHFVKFTQHKLEALGN
;
A
#
# COMPACT_ATOMS: atom_id res chain seq x y z
N MET A 1 -40.99 -3.99 -53.43
CA MET A 1 -39.96 -3.88 -54.50
C MET A 1 -39.04 -2.63 -54.32
N ALA A 2 -39.51 -1.48 -53.82
CA ALA A 2 -38.59 -0.33 -53.61
C ALA A 2 -37.63 -0.54 -52.43
N TYR A 3 -38.06 -1.21 -51.38
CA TYR A 3 -37.20 -1.53 -50.19
C TYR A 3 -36.01 -2.41 -50.52
N ASP A 4 -36.17 -3.29 -51.52
CA ASP A 4 -35.15 -4.27 -51.91
C ASP A 4 -33.97 -3.61 -52.68
N LEU A 5 -34.23 -2.49 -53.39
CA LEU A 5 -33.24 -1.75 -54.15
C LEU A 5 -32.38 -0.83 -53.25
N GLU A 6 -32.97 -0.20 -52.24
CA GLU A 6 -32.25 0.62 -51.27
C GLU A 6 -31.35 -0.24 -50.38
N GLU A 7 -31.82 -1.42 -49.96
CA GLU A 7 -31.00 -2.37 -49.19
C GLU A 7 -29.83 -2.91 -50.02
N GLN A 8 -30.03 -3.18 -51.33
CA GLN A 8 -28.92 -3.59 -52.21
C GLN A 8 -27.88 -2.48 -52.44
N GLU A 9 -28.32 -1.25 -52.61
CA GLU A 9 -27.43 -0.10 -52.78
C GLU A 9 -26.57 0.13 -51.52
N GLN A 10 -27.16 0.07 -50.31
CA GLN A 10 -26.42 0.17 -49.01
C GLN A 10 -25.44 -0.97 -48.84
N LEU A 11 -25.79 -2.19 -49.23
CA LEU A 11 -24.88 -3.33 -49.17
C LEU A 11 -23.69 -3.22 -50.12
N ASP A 12 -23.93 -2.67 -51.33
CA ASP A 12 -22.84 -2.49 -52.29
C ASP A 12 -21.93 -1.33 -51.94
N GLU A 13 -22.45 -0.25 -51.34
CA GLU A 13 -21.62 0.82 -50.74
C GLU A 13 -20.76 0.27 -49.58
N PHE A 14 -21.34 -0.53 -48.69
CA PHE A 14 -20.61 -1.15 -47.61
C PHE A 14 -19.51 -2.09 -48.13
N LYS A 15 -19.76 -2.91 -49.11
CA LYS A 15 -18.78 -3.80 -49.75
C LYS A 15 -17.63 -2.99 -50.38
N ALA A 16 -17.95 -1.89 -51.06
CA ALA A 16 -16.96 -1.02 -51.67
C ALA A 16 -16.06 -0.36 -50.61
N TRP A 17 -16.67 0.14 -49.56
CA TRP A 17 -15.94 0.71 -48.41
C TRP A 17 -15.06 -0.35 -47.72
N TRP A 18 -15.60 -1.55 -47.47
CA TRP A 18 -14.86 -2.65 -46.86
C TRP A 18 -13.68 -3.12 -47.72
N LYS A 19 -13.85 -3.17 -49.01
CA LYS A 19 -12.77 -3.49 -49.96
C LYS A 19 -11.63 -2.50 -49.87
N GLN A 20 -11.90 -1.22 -49.59
CA GLN A 20 -10.92 -0.15 -49.48
C GLN A 20 -10.31 -0.05 -48.10
N HIS A 21 -11.07 -0.25 -47.02
CA HIS A 21 -10.68 0.01 -45.66
C HIS A 21 -10.59 -1.24 -44.78
N GLY A 22 -11.14 -2.36 -45.21
CA GLY A 22 -11.27 -3.59 -44.39
C GLY A 22 -9.93 -4.10 -43.84
N GLN A 23 -8.85 -4.00 -44.63
CA GLN A 23 -7.51 -4.39 -44.12
C GLN A 23 -7.05 -3.53 -42.97
N LYS A 24 -7.27 -2.21 -43.02
CA LYS A 24 -6.93 -1.28 -41.94
C LYS A 24 -7.78 -1.56 -40.68
N VAL A 25 -9.09 -1.77 -40.89
CA VAL A 25 -10.03 -2.11 -39.81
C VAL A 25 -9.60 -3.42 -39.14
N MET A 26 -9.32 -4.46 -39.94
CA MET A 26 -8.85 -5.75 -39.41
C MET A 26 -7.54 -5.65 -38.66
N THR A 27 -6.61 -4.81 -39.13
CA THR A 27 -5.33 -4.58 -38.41
C THR A 27 -5.59 -3.94 -37.04
N VAL A 28 -6.47 -2.93 -36.96
CA VAL A 28 -6.84 -2.28 -35.70
C VAL A 28 -7.55 -3.27 -34.76
N VAL A 29 -8.53 -4.00 -35.26
CA VAL A 29 -9.27 -5.01 -34.49
C VAL A 29 -8.30 -6.08 -33.95
N THR A 30 -7.41 -6.60 -34.80
CA THR A 30 -6.40 -7.58 -34.37
C THR A 30 -5.49 -7.01 -33.28
N GLY A 31 -5.05 -5.76 -33.44
CA GLY A 31 -4.25 -5.07 -32.41
C GLY A 31 -4.98 -4.98 -31.06
N LEU A 32 -6.27 -4.59 -31.07
CA LEU A 32 -7.10 -4.54 -29.87
C LEU A 32 -7.28 -5.91 -29.22
N VAL A 33 -7.49 -6.96 -30.01
CA VAL A 33 -7.61 -8.33 -29.51
C VAL A 33 -6.31 -8.79 -28.86
N VAL A 34 -5.16 -8.51 -29.44
CA VAL A 34 -3.84 -8.87 -28.87
C VAL A 34 -3.62 -8.15 -27.52
N VAL A 35 -3.94 -6.85 -27.47
CA VAL A 35 -3.84 -6.08 -26.21
C VAL A 35 -4.79 -6.65 -25.14
N TYR A 36 -6.02 -6.96 -25.51
CA TYR A 36 -7.00 -7.56 -24.59
C TYR A 36 -6.55 -8.92 -24.05
N LEU A 37 -6.05 -9.80 -24.93
CA LEU A 37 -5.55 -11.12 -24.53
C LEU A 37 -4.30 -11.00 -23.64
N GLY A 38 -3.41 -10.06 -23.94
CA GLY A 38 -2.25 -9.75 -23.12
C GLY A 38 -2.65 -9.30 -21.70
N TYR A 39 -3.63 -8.38 -21.62
CA TYR A 39 -4.17 -7.91 -20.36
C TYR A 39 -4.84 -9.05 -19.55
N GLN A 40 -5.63 -9.89 -20.22
CA GLN A 40 -6.32 -11.00 -19.58
C GLN A 40 -5.33 -12.06 -19.05
N SER A 41 -4.29 -12.37 -19.84
CA SER A 41 -3.22 -13.29 -19.43
C SER A 41 -2.43 -12.76 -18.23
N TRP A 42 -2.15 -11.45 -18.21
CA TRP A 42 -1.50 -10.79 -17.09
C TRP A 42 -2.35 -10.85 -15.82
N ASN A 43 -3.65 -10.54 -15.92
CA ASN A 43 -4.57 -10.63 -14.77
C ASN A 43 -4.68 -12.07 -14.24
N TRP A 44 -4.77 -13.05 -15.13
CA TRP A 44 -4.78 -14.45 -14.73
C TRP A 44 -3.51 -14.83 -13.97
N TYR A 45 -2.33 -14.42 -14.48
CA TYR A 45 -1.06 -14.66 -13.82
C TYR A 45 -0.99 -14.01 -12.43
N GLN A 46 -1.39 -12.75 -12.32
CA GLN A 46 -1.44 -12.02 -11.05
C GLN A 46 -2.39 -12.69 -10.03
N ASN A 47 -3.55 -13.16 -10.49
CA ASN A 47 -4.49 -13.89 -9.62
C ASN A 47 -3.88 -15.21 -9.13
N GLN A 48 -3.17 -15.94 -9.98
CA GLN A 48 -2.49 -17.18 -9.57
C GLN A 48 -1.38 -16.90 -8.54
N GLN A 49 -0.61 -15.84 -8.72
CA GLN A 49 0.40 -15.42 -7.74
C GLN A 49 -0.25 -15.04 -6.40
N SER A 50 -1.36 -14.28 -6.44
CA SER A 50 -2.09 -13.90 -5.23
C SER A 50 -2.67 -15.11 -4.48
N LEU A 51 -3.19 -16.11 -5.19
CA LEU A 51 -3.68 -17.35 -4.59
C LEU A 51 -2.56 -18.13 -3.88
N LYS A 52 -1.38 -18.23 -4.50
CA LYS A 52 -0.23 -18.89 -3.87
C LYS A 52 0.27 -18.10 -2.65
N ALA A 53 0.34 -16.77 -2.77
CA ALA A 53 0.74 -15.90 -1.68
C ALA A 53 -0.25 -15.96 -0.51
N SER A 54 -1.56 -16.04 -0.77
CA SER A 54 -2.58 -16.13 0.29
C SER A 54 -2.42 -17.39 1.15
N VAL A 55 -2.10 -18.53 0.54
CA VAL A 55 -1.87 -19.79 1.29
C VAL A 55 -0.64 -19.65 2.19
N GLN A 56 0.45 -19.05 1.68
CA GLN A 56 1.64 -18.83 2.50
C GLN A 56 1.36 -17.81 3.62
N TYR A 57 0.61 -16.76 3.32
CA TYR A 57 0.22 -15.76 4.31
C TYR A 57 -0.71 -16.33 5.39
N GLU A 58 -1.63 -17.24 5.03
CA GLU A 58 -2.45 -17.97 6.01
C GLU A 58 -1.59 -18.80 6.97
N ASN A 59 -0.53 -19.45 6.48
CA ASN A 59 0.42 -20.17 7.34
C ASN A 59 1.20 -19.20 8.24
N LEU A 60 1.56 -18.02 7.74
CA LEU A 60 2.25 -16.99 8.50
C LEU A 60 1.41 -16.48 9.68
N VAL A 61 0.12 -16.16 9.45
CA VAL A 61 -0.75 -15.56 10.49
C VAL A 61 -1.21 -16.56 11.54
N LYS A 62 -1.02 -17.88 11.32
CA LYS A 62 -1.24 -18.91 12.34
C LYS A 62 -0.11 -18.97 13.38
N LEU A 63 1.04 -18.38 13.08
CA LEU A 63 2.16 -18.33 14.02
C LEU A 63 1.94 -17.22 15.04
N ASP A 64 2.14 -17.56 16.31
CA ASP A 64 2.15 -16.54 17.36
C ASP A 64 3.42 -15.69 17.24
N ILE A 65 3.23 -14.40 16.92
CA ILE A 65 4.32 -13.44 16.78
C ILE A 65 5.02 -13.13 18.10
N SER A 66 4.34 -13.39 19.24
CA SER A 66 4.90 -13.14 20.58
C SER A 66 5.81 -14.27 21.04
N ASP A 67 5.71 -15.46 20.46
CA ASP A 67 6.61 -16.59 20.76
C ASP A 67 7.89 -16.48 19.90
N THR A 68 8.99 -16.15 20.54
CA THR A 68 10.31 -16.04 19.89
C THR A 68 10.78 -17.32 19.19
N LYS A 69 10.20 -18.50 19.55
CA LYS A 69 10.50 -19.75 18.84
C LYS A 69 9.99 -19.72 17.40
N ASN A 70 8.95 -18.96 17.13
CA ASN A 70 8.37 -18.82 15.80
C ASN A 70 9.12 -17.82 14.92
N LEU A 71 10.03 -17.02 15.48
CA LEU A 71 10.70 -15.92 14.76
C LEU A 71 11.33 -16.37 13.44
N LYS A 72 12.12 -17.47 13.48
CA LYS A 72 12.77 -17.99 12.26
C LYS A 72 11.77 -18.46 11.21
N ALA A 73 10.66 -19.07 11.62
CA ALA A 73 9.60 -19.48 10.70
C ALA A 73 8.90 -18.26 10.10
N ILE A 74 8.60 -17.23 10.91
CA ILE A 74 8.01 -15.96 10.46
C ILE A 74 8.93 -15.28 9.45
N GLN A 75 10.23 -15.14 9.76
CA GLN A 75 11.22 -14.55 8.86
C GLN A 75 11.32 -15.32 7.53
N SER A 76 11.34 -16.65 7.59
CA SER A 76 11.44 -17.49 6.40
C SER A 76 10.22 -17.37 5.50
N ILE A 77 9.00 -17.51 6.07
CA ILE A 77 7.75 -17.46 5.30
C ILE A 77 7.54 -16.04 4.75
N SER A 78 7.76 -14.99 5.56
CA SER A 78 7.63 -13.61 5.11
C SER A 78 8.63 -13.28 4.02
N GLY A 79 9.89 -13.71 4.17
CA GLY A 79 10.93 -13.53 3.16
C GLY A 79 10.56 -14.21 1.84
N GLU A 80 10.02 -15.43 1.88
CA GLU A 80 9.54 -16.12 0.67
C GLU A 80 8.39 -15.37 -0.01
N ILE A 81 7.42 -14.85 0.77
CA ILE A 81 6.30 -14.07 0.22
C ILE A 81 6.81 -12.77 -0.41
N MET A 82 7.72 -12.06 0.24
CA MET A 82 8.30 -10.81 -0.25
C MET A 82 9.12 -11.01 -1.52
N ASP A 83 9.87 -12.12 -1.62
CA ASP A 83 10.72 -12.41 -2.78
C ASP A 83 9.89 -12.91 -3.98
N LYS A 84 9.10 -13.97 -3.78
CA LYS A 84 8.41 -14.65 -4.88
C LYS A 84 7.08 -14.00 -5.27
N PHE A 85 6.44 -13.26 -4.36
CA PHE A 85 5.10 -12.72 -4.52
C PHE A 85 5.03 -11.20 -4.27
N SER A 86 6.13 -10.48 -4.49
CA SER A 86 6.24 -9.02 -4.27
C SER A 86 5.16 -8.19 -4.98
N GLY A 87 4.61 -8.69 -6.08
CA GLY A 87 3.52 -8.06 -6.84
C GLY A 87 2.13 -8.21 -6.22
N THR A 88 1.99 -8.94 -5.10
CA THR A 88 0.70 -9.21 -4.45
C THR A 88 0.51 -8.36 -3.19
N PRO A 89 -0.74 -8.12 -2.73
CA PRO A 89 -1.00 -7.43 -1.46
C PRO A 89 -0.39 -8.15 -0.25
N TYR A 90 -0.24 -9.47 -0.32
CA TYR A 90 0.26 -10.28 0.78
C TYR A 90 1.73 -10.01 1.13
N ALA A 91 2.53 -9.52 0.18
CA ALA A 91 3.95 -9.25 0.41
C ALA A 91 4.15 -8.09 1.41
N GLY A 92 3.43 -6.98 1.25
CA GLY A 92 3.47 -5.87 2.19
C GLY A 92 2.98 -6.25 3.58
N ARG A 93 1.90 -7.02 3.65
CA ARG A 93 1.36 -7.53 4.93
C ARG A 93 2.33 -8.50 5.62
N ALA A 94 3.01 -9.35 4.86
CA ALA A 94 4.03 -10.27 5.40
C ALA A 94 5.24 -9.49 5.93
N ALA A 95 5.65 -8.43 5.24
CA ALA A 95 6.73 -7.54 5.69
C ALA A 95 6.39 -6.87 7.03
N LEU A 96 5.16 -6.32 7.19
CA LEU A 96 4.72 -5.77 8.48
C LEU A 96 4.68 -6.83 9.58
N THR A 97 4.22 -8.04 9.27
CA THR A 97 4.20 -9.15 10.24
C THR A 97 5.62 -9.51 10.70
N ALA A 98 6.56 -9.62 9.74
CA ALA A 98 7.96 -9.88 10.06
C ALA A 98 8.59 -8.72 10.85
N ALA A 99 8.30 -7.46 10.49
CA ALA A 99 8.78 -6.29 11.22
C ALA A 99 8.35 -6.34 12.68
N LYS A 100 7.07 -6.61 12.94
CA LYS A 100 6.53 -6.72 14.29
C LYS A 100 7.17 -7.86 15.09
N ALA A 101 7.33 -9.04 14.49
CA ALA A 101 8.00 -10.18 15.13
C ALA A 101 9.47 -9.88 15.47
N ASN A 102 10.20 -9.27 14.53
CA ASN A 102 11.58 -8.85 14.74
C ASN A 102 11.71 -7.78 15.83
N PHE A 103 10.80 -6.81 15.86
CA PHE A 103 10.75 -5.79 16.91
C PHE A 103 10.54 -6.39 18.29
N GLN A 104 9.58 -7.32 18.44
CA GLN A 104 9.33 -8.02 19.70
C GLN A 104 10.52 -8.88 20.17
N ALA A 105 11.26 -9.43 19.21
CA ALA A 105 12.47 -10.18 19.48
C ALA A 105 13.72 -9.29 19.72
N ASN A 106 13.55 -7.96 19.75
CA ASN A 106 14.63 -6.99 19.85
C ASN A 106 15.64 -7.02 18.69
N GLU A 107 15.23 -7.56 17.52
CA GLU A 107 15.99 -7.53 16.28
C GLU A 107 15.68 -6.24 15.49
N LEU A 108 16.01 -5.07 16.08
CA LEU A 108 15.56 -3.77 15.59
C LEU A 108 16.01 -3.47 14.16
N LYS A 109 17.24 -3.88 13.78
CA LYS A 109 17.74 -3.69 12.42
C LYS A 109 16.91 -4.46 11.40
N SER A 110 16.56 -5.70 11.69
CA SER A 110 15.71 -6.51 10.82
C SER A 110 14.31 -5.93 10.73
N ALA A 111 13.73 -5.48 11.85
CA ALA A 111 12.42 -4.82 11.86
C ALA A 111 12.41 -3.58 10.95
N LYS A 112 13.41 -2.71 11.07
CA LYS A 112 13.55 -1.50 10.24
C LYS A 112 13.64 -1.83 8.76
N THR A 113 14.47 -2.80 8.37
CA THR A 113 14.60 -3.24 6.98
C THR A 113 13.27 -3.75 6.40
N GLN A 114 12.47 -4.47 7.21
CA GLN A 114 11.15 -4.95 6.78
C GLN A 114 10.14 -3.79 6.60
N LEU A 115 10.19 -2.79 7.47
CA LEU A 115 9.35 -1.59 7.36
C LEU A 115 9.72 -0.75 6.14
N GLU A 116 11.01 -0.54 5.90
CA GLU A 116 11.52 0.15 4.70
C GLU A 116 11.04 -0.57 3.44
N TRP A 117 11.16 -1.89 3.41
CA TRP A 117 10.68 -2.68 2.28
C TRP A 117 9.16 -2.54 2.08
N ALA A 118 8.36 -2.59 3.16
CA ALA A 118 6.91 -2.43 3.08
C ALA A 118 6.51 -1.03 2.60
N ALA A 119 7.19 0.01 3.07
CA ALA A 119 6.97 1.39 2.65
C ALA A 119 7.19 1.57 1.14
N ASP A 120 8.23 0.91 0.59
CA ASP A 120 8.61 1.05 -0.82
C ASP A 120 7.80 0.15 -1.76
N HIS A 121 7.43 -1.07 -1.34
CA HIS A 121 6.96 -2.12 -2.24
C HIS A 121 5.51 -2.54 -2.03
N ALA A 122 4.90 -2.26 -0.86
CA ALA A 122 3.53 -2.70 -0.60
C ALA A 122 2.56 -2.14 -1.65
N LYS A 123 1.65 -3.00 -2.12
CA LYS A 123 0.64 -2.63 -3.14
C LYS A 123 -0.53 -1.84 -2.56
N GLU A 124 -0.76 -1.99 -1.26
CA GLU A 124 -1.86 -1.32 -0.55
C GLU A 124 -1.33 -0.03 0.09
N ASP A 125 -1.96 1.10 -0.24
CA ASP A 125 -1.60 2.41 0.31
C ASP A 125 -1.68 2.44 1.84
N ALA A 126 -2.65 1.72 2.42
CA ALA A 126 -2.80 1.60 3.86
C ALA A 126 -1.60 0.87 4.50
N ILE A 127 -1.11 -0.20 3.89
CA ILE A 127 0.06 -0.95 4.38
C ILE A 127 1.33 -0.10 4.29
N ARG A 128 1.49 0.68 3.20
CA ARG A 128 2.60 1.64 3.09
C ARG A 128 2.56 2.70 4.17
N ALA A 129 1.38 3.29 4.41
CA ALA A 129 1.20 4.30 5.45
C ALA A 129 1.50 3.73 6.85
N MET A 130 1.03 2.51 7.16
CA MET A 130 1.36 1.83 8.42
C MET A 130 2.86 1.58 8.56
N ALA A 131 3.53 1.12 7.50
CA ALA A 131 4.97 0.89 7.52
C ALA A 131 5.75 2.18 7.78
N LEU A 132 5.37 3.30 7.15
CA LEU A 132 5.98 4.60 7.38
C LEU A 132 5.78 5.09 8.83
N LEU A 133 4.58 4.93 9.39
CA LEU A 133 4.30 5.30 10.78
C LEU A 133 5.14 4.47 11.76
N GLU A 134 5.19 3.15 11.58
CA GLU A 134 5.99 2.28 12.45
C GLU A 134 7.49 2.56 12.30
N LEU A 135 7.98 2.83 11.07
CA LEU A 135 9.35 3.23 10.81
C LEU A 135 9.71 4.54 11.51
N ALA A 136 8.86 5.58 11.37
CA ALA A 136 9.05 6.85 12.04
C ALA A 136 9.03 6.70 13.56
N ALA A 137 8.14 5.88 14.13
CA ALA A 137 8.09 5.61 15.56
C ALA A 137 9.38 4.93 16.06
N MET A 138 9.94 3.98 15.31
CA MET A 138 11.24 3.38 15.63
C MET A 138 12.38 4.43 15.60
N GLN A 139 12.39 5.30 14.59
CA GLN A 139 13.39 6.38 14.48
C GLN A 139 13.28 7.36 15.66
N VAL A 140 12.07 7.64 16.17
CA VAL A 140 11.87 8.43 17.41
C VAL A 140 12.50 7.73 18.61
N GLN A 141 12.30 6.42 18.77
CA GLN A 141 12.91 5.64 19.85
C GLN A 141 14.45 5.65 19.78
N GLU A 142 15.01 5.62 18.57
CA GLU A 142 16.44 5.76 18.31
C GLU A 142 16.93 7.20 18.50
N LYS A 143 16.04 8.16 18.78
CA LYS A 143 16.29 9.62 18.85
C LYS A 143 16.78 10.22 17.52
N ASP A 144 16.57 9.52 16.41
CA ASP A 144 16.83 10.03 15.06
C ASP A 144 15.63 10.83 14.56
N TYR A 145 15.41 11.97 15.18
CA TYR A 145 14.28 12.84 14.91
C TYR A 145 14.27 13.40 13.47
N ALA A 146 15.46 13.58 12.90
CA ALA A 146 15.59 14.07 11.53
C ALA A 146 15.05 13.06 10.51
N SER A 147 15.45 11.79 10.65
CA SER A 147 14.92 10.72 9.82
C SER A 147 13.42 10.50 10.06
N ALA A 148 12.95 10.57 11.32
CA ALA A 148 11.54 10.44 11.64
C ALA A 148 10.68 11.50 10.93
N LEU A 149 11.07 12.78 10.99
CA LEU A 149 10.37 13.85 10.28
C LEU A 149 10.37 13.64 8.77
N LYS A 150 11.51 13.24 8.19
CA LYS A 150 11.60 12.93 6.77
C LYS A 150 10.67 11.78 6.37
N THR A 151 10.61 10.71 7.16
CA THR A 151 9.70 9.58 6.93
C THR A 151 8.24 10.02 6.99
N LEU A 152 7.90 10.96 7.88
CA LEU A 152 6.53 11.50 8.01
C LEU A 152 6.15 12.51 6.91
N GLU A 153 7.10 12.95 6.07
CA GLU A 153 6.84 13.76 4.87
C GLU A 153 6.54 12.90 3.63
N GLU A 154 6.78 11.58 3.70
CA GLU A 154 6.53 10.68 2.58
C GLU A 154 5.05 10.63 2.21
N LYS A 155 4.80 10.40 0.91
CA LYS A 155 3.42 10.35 0.38
C LYS A 155 2.65 9.17 0.97
N HIS A 156 1.50 9.46 1.54
CA HIS A 156 0.58 8.49 2.12
C HIS A 156 -0.88 8.80 1.76
N SER A 157 -1.81 7.90 2.06
CA SER A 157 -3.23 8.15 1.84
C SER A 157 -3.79 9.10 2.89
N SER A 158 -4.70 10.00 2.48
CA SER A 158 -5.27 11.05 3.34
C SER A 158 -5.99 10.54 4.60
N GLY A 159 -6.47 9.30 4.59
CA GLY A 159 -7.05 8.67 5.79
C GLY A 159 -6.05 8.48 6.95
N PHE A 160 -4.76 8.65 6.69
CA PHE A 160 -3.69 8.55 7.70
C PHE A 160 -3.14 9.92 8.12
N ASP A 161 -3.55 11.02 7.48
CA ASP A 161 -3.03 12.37 7.75
C ASP A 161 -3.04 12.72 9.25
N GLY A 162 -4.10 12.38 9.97
CA GLY A 162 -4.22 12.64 11.41
C GLY A 162 -3.19 11.86 12.23
N LEU A 163 -2.92 10.59 11.89
CA LEU A 163 -1.90 9.77 12.58
C LEU A 163 -0.49 10.27 12.28
N PHE A 164 -0.22 10.69 11.05
CA PHE A 164 1.06 11.30 10.66
C PHE A 164 1.29 12.62 11.40
N ALA A 165 0.25 13.45 11.52
CA ALA A 165 0.33 14.69 12.28
C ALA A 165 0.54 14.44 13.79
N ASP A 166 -0.14 13.44 14.38
CA ASP A 166 0.04 13.05 15.78
C ASP A 166 1.48 12.63 16.07
N LEU A 167 2.03 11.72 15.25
CA LEU A 167 3.41 11.25 15.42
C LEU A 167 4.44 12.37 15.15
N ARG A 168 4.16 13.30 14.24
CA ARG A 168 4.99 14.51 14.06
C ARG A 168 4.99 15.37 15.31
N GLY A 169 3.85 15.49 15.98
CA GLY A 169 3.74 16.12 17.29
C GLY A 169 4.60 15.44 18.34
N ASP A 170 4.61 14.09 18.38
CA ASP A 170 5.46 13.31 19.28
C ASP A 170 6.95 13.58 19.01
N VAL A 171 7.37 13.68 17.75
CA VAL A 171 8.75 14.02 17.38
C VAL A 171 9.13 15.41 17.91
N PHE A 172 8.28 16.42 17.68
CA PHE A 172 8.57 17.79 18.18
C PHE A 172 8.57 17.86 19.69
N ALA A 173 7.64 17.18 20.37
CA ALA A 173 7.61 17.11 21.83
C ALA A 173 8.90 16.47 22.39
N ALA A 174 9.38 15.38 21.78
CA ALA A 174 10.64 14.72 22.15
C ALA A 174 11.88 15.61 21.92
N GLN A 175 11.81 16.56 20.99
CA GLN A 175 12.84 17.59 20.77
C GLN A 175 12.70 18.80 21.72
N GLY A 176 11.65 18.85 22.56
CA GLY A 176 11.36 20.04 23.39
C GLY A 176 10.77 21.23 22.61
N LYS A 177 10.37 21.03 21.35
CA LYS A 177 9.78 22.06 20.49
C LYS A 177 8.27 22.14 20.74
N THR A 178 7.91 22.76 21.89
CA THR A 178 6.51 22.78 22.37
C THR A 178 5.54 23.46 21.42
N ALA A 179 5.92 24.54 20.76
CA ALA A 179 5.03 25.28 19.86
C ALA A 179 4.71 24.46 18.60
N GLU A 180 5.72 23.82 18.01
CA GLU A 180 5.58 22.95 16.84
C GLU A 180 4.78 21.67 17.19
N ALA A 181 5.03 21.09 18.38
CA ALA A 181 4.26 19.94 18.86
C ALA A 181 2.77 20.27 19.02
N LYS A 182 2.43 21.41 19.62
CA LYS A 182 1.05 21.88 19.74
C LYS A 182 0.38 22.08 18.38
N ALA A 183 1.09 22.68 17.42
CA ALA A 183 0.57 22.87 16.08
C ALA A 183 0.27 21.53 15.39
N ALA A 184 1.19 20.57 15.49
CA ALA A 184 1.02 19.24 14.91
C ALA A 184 -0.12 18.43 15.56
N TYR A 185 -0.27 18.48 16.89
CA TYR A 185 -1.39 17.81 17.57
C TYR A 185 -2.75 18.46 17.26
N LYS A 186 -2.82 19.80 17.09
CA LYS A 186 -4.05 20.46 16.64
C LYS A 186 -4.45 19.97 15.25
N GLU A 187 -3.50 19.93 14.32
CA GLU A 187 -3.74 19.38 12.98
C GLU A 187 -4.21 17.91 13.06
N ALA A 188 -3.61 17.11 13.94
CA ALA A 188 -4.00 15.73 14.13
C ALA A 188 -5.47 15.60 14.63
N VAL A 189 -5.86 16.39 15.63
CA VAL A 189 -7.24 16.40 16.17
C VAL A 189 -8.26 16.78 15.10
N GLU A 190 -7.91 17.71 14.18
CA GLU A 190 -8.79 18.12 13.09
C GLU A 190 -8.98 17.04 12.02
N LYS A 191 -7.95 16.18 11.83
CA LYS A 191 -7.92 15.17 10.76
C LYS A 191 -8.26 13.75 11.23
N LEU A 192 -8.18 13.47 12.52
CA LEU A 192 -8.57 12.18 13.10
C LEU A 192 -10.10 12.04 13.13
N ASP A 193 -10.56 10.77 13.10
CA ASP A 193 -11.96 10.46 13.31
C ASP A 193 -12.43 10.97 14.68
N PRO A 194 -13.42 11.89 14.74
CA PRO A 194 -13.90 12.47 16.00
C PRO A 194 -14.45 11.44 16.99
N GLU A 195 -14.98 10.33 16.51
CA GLU A 195 -15.51 9.23 17.33
C GLU A 195 -14.43 8.18 17.64
N GLY A 196 -13.24 8.32 17.05
CA GLY A 196 -12.13 7.40 17.22
C GLY A 196 -11.44 7.49 18.57
N HIS A 197 -10.75 6.42 18.96
CA HIS A 197 -9.93 6.43 20.18
C HIS A 197 -8.71 7.35 20.05
N PHE A 198 -8.13 7.46 18.87
CA PHE A 198 -6.89 8.23 18.65
C PHE A 198 -7.07 9.72 18.89
N VAL A 199 -8.19 10.31 18.52
CA VAL A 199 -8.45 11.76 18.76
C VAL A 199 -8.38 12.11 20.24
N LYS A 200 -8.92 11.27 21.12
CA LYS A 200 -8.86 11.47 22.57
C LYS A 200 -7.42 11.42 23.11
N PHE A 201 -6.65 10.46 22.62
CA PHE A 201 -5.22 10.36 22.98
C PHE A 201 -4.45 11.61 22.56
N THR A 202 -4.66 12.07 21.33
CA THR A 202 -3.99 13.27 20.80
C THR A 202 -4.43 14.53 21.57
N GLN A 203 -5.73 14.64 21.95
CA GLN A 203 -6.21 15.73 22.78
C GLN A 203 -5.50 15.76 24.15
N HIS A 204 -5.34 14.62 24.81
CA HIS A 204 -4.60 14.55 26.07
C HIS A 204 -3.12 14.95 25.90
N LYS A 205 -2.46 14.55 24.79
CA LYS A 205 -1.09 15.01 24.50
C LYS A 205 -1.04 16.54 24.34
N LEU A 206 -2.01 17.11 23.61
CA LEU A 206 -2.11 18.56 23.42
C LEU A 206 -2.31 19.30 24.75
N GLU A 207 -3.23 18.83 25.59
CA GLU A 207 -3.51 19.38 26.90
C GLU A 207 -2.28 19.32 27.85
N ALA A 208 -1.51 18.20 27.79
CA ALA A 208 -0.32 18.01 28.59
C ALA A 208 0.81 19.02 28.28
N LEU A 209 0.81 19.61 27.10
CA LEU A 209 1.76 20.66 26.74
C LEU A 209 1.38 22.05 27.30
N GLY A 210 0.24 22.15 28.02
CA GLY A 210 -0.26 23.39 28.60
C GLY A 210 -1.01 24.27 27.58
N ASN A 211 -1.88 25.13 28.05
CA ASN A 211 -2.55 26.13 27.20
C ASN A 211 -1.60 27.21 26.73
#